data_022b3d12a9209068e9e43375ad97e15d
#
_entry.id   022b3d12a9209068e9e43375ad97e15d
#
_cell.length_a   1.000
_cell.length_b   1.000
_cell.length_c   1.000
_cell.angle_alpha   90.00
_cell.angle_beta   90.00
_cell.angle_gamma   90.00
#
_symmetry.space_group_name_H-M   'P 1'
#
loop_
_entity.id
_entity.type
_entity.pdbx_description
1 polymer ?
#
loop_
_entity_poly.entity_id
_entity_poly.type
_entity_poly.pdbx_seq_one_letter_code
_entity_poly.pdbx_strand_id
1 'polypeptide(L)' 'MRLRELRKKKRLSQVKLAIDLNMSQNSISRYETGERQADYATLIKFADYFDISIDYLLERTENPKMNK' A
#
# COMPACT_ATOMS: atom_id res chain seq x y z
N MET A 1 5.69 -6.11 0.60
CA MET A 1 4.33 -5.78 1.07
C MET A 1 3.29 -6.05 -0.02
N ARG A 2 2.04 -6.10 0.35
CA ARG A 2 0.94 -6.43 -0.59
C ARG A 2 0.46 -5.25 -1.44
N LEU A 3 1.23 -4.19 -1.57
CA LEU A 3 0.77 -2.97 -2.22
C LEU A 3 0.34 -3.20 -3.67
N ARG A 4 1.18 -3.87 -4.46
CA ARG A 4 0.85 -4.17 -5.86
C ARG A 4 -0.40 -5.05 -5.97
N GLU A 5 -0.48 -6.08 -5.12
CA GLU A 5 -1.61 -7.00 -5.10
C GLU A 5 -2.92 -6.25 -4.81
N LEU A 6 -2.91 -5.39 -3.78
CA LEU A 6 -4.08 -4.60 -3.41
C LEU A 6 -4.48 -3.62 -4.51
N ARG A 7 -3.48 -2.98 -5.11
CA ARG A 7 -3.71 -2.05 -6.21
C ARG A 7 -4.37 -2.75 -7.39
N LYS A 8 -3.83 -3.89 -7.80
CA LYS A 8 -4.36 -4.65 -8.93
C LYS A 8 -5.75 -5.18 -8.65
N LYS A 9 -6.00 -5.58 -7.43
CA LYS A 9 -7.32 -6.07 -7.02
C LYS A 9 -8.39 -5.01 -7.20
N LYS A 10 -8.03 -3.74 -7.00
CA LYS A 10 -8.94 -2.61 -7.22
C LYS A 10 -8.84 -2.04 -8.62
N ARG A 11 -8.08 -2.69 -9.51
CA ARG A 11 -7.90 -2.28 -10.91
C ARG A 11 -7.37 -0.85 -11.03
N LEU A 12 -6.46 -0.48 -10.14
CA LEU A 12 -5.84 0.85 -10.15
C LEU A 12 -4.49 0.80 -10.86
N SER A 13 -4.20 1.84 -11.65
CA SER A 13 -2.86 2.03 -12.18
C SER A 13 -1.96 2.60 -11.08
N GLN A 14 -0.65 2.49 -11.25
CA GLN A 14 0.30 3.15 -10.34
C GLN A 14 0.08 4.66 -10.31
N VAL A 15 -0.21 5.25 -11.47
CA VAL A 15 -0.45 6.70 -11.58
C VAL A 15 -1.67 7.10 -10.76
N LYS A 16 -2.76 6.36 -10.88
CA LYS A 16 -4.00 6.68 -10.15
C LYS A 16 -3.77 6.57 -8.64
N LEU A 17 -3.12 5.52 -8.20
CA LEU A 17 -2.81 5.35 -6.79
C LEU A 17 -1.93 6.49 -6.28
N ALA A 18 -0.93 6.86 -7.06
CA ALA A 18 -0.03 7.96 -6.70
C ALA A 18 -0.79 9.28 -6.55
N ILE A 19 -1.68 9.58 -7.50
CA ILE A 19 -2.50 10.79 -7.43
C ILE A 19 -3.35 10.78 -6.17
N ASP A 20 -4.04 9.68 -5.90
CA ASP A 20 -4.93 9.57 -4.74
C ASP A 20 -4.19 9.73 -3.41
N LEU A 21 -2.94 9.28 -3.35
CA LEU A 21 -2.13 9.35 -2.14
C LEU A 21 -1.19 10.56 -2.10
N ASN A 22 -1.27 11.42 -3.11
CA ASN A 22 -0.41 12.60 -3.23
C ASN A 22 1.08 12.23 -3.21
N MET A 23 1.42 11.22 -4.01
CA MET A 23 2.79 10.71 -4.16
C MET A 23 3.16 10.68 -5.63
N SER A 24 4.46 10.51 -5.93
CA SER A 24 4.90 10.28 -7.30
C SER A 24 4.68 8.81 -7.69
N GLN A 25 4.46 8.57 -8.97
CA GLN A 25 4.38 7.21 -9.50
C GLN A 25 5.68 6.45 -9.21
N ASN A 26 6.80 7.14 -9.30
CA ASN A 26 8.11 6.53 -9.05
C ASN A 26 8.21 6.00 -7.62
N SER A 27 7.68 6.74 -6.64
CA SER A 27 7.64 6.28 -5.26
C SER A 27 6.79 5.02 -5.12
N ILE A 28 5.60 5.00 -5.73
CA ILE A 28 4.73 3.83 -5.71
C ILE A 28 5.47 2.61 -6.28
N SER A 29 6.10 2.79 -7.43
CA SER A 29 6.86 1.70 -8.07
C SER A 29 7.93 1.14 -7.15
N ARG A 30 8.69 2.00 -6.49
CA ARG A 30 9.77 1.57 -5.59
C ARG A 30 9.25 0.85 -4.36
N TYR A 31 8.13 1.29 -3.81
CA TYR A 31 7.49 0.58 -2.70
C TYR A 31 7.00 -0.79 -3.13
N GLU A 32 6.45 -0.91 -4.35
CA GLU A 32 5.96 -2.19 -4.87
C GLU A 32 7.07 -3.19 -5.11
N THR A 33 8.23 -2.72 -5.55
CA THR A 33 9.37 -3.60 -5.85
C THR A 33 10.25 -3.90 -4.63
N GLY A 34 10.04 -3.17 -3.54
CA GLY A 34 10.86 -3.33 -2.35
C GLY A 34 12.15 -2.52 -2.37
N GLU A 35 12.38 -1.70 -3.42
CA GLU A 35 13.56 -0.84 -3.48
C GLU A 35 13.57 0.21 -2.38
N ARG A 36 12.41 0.58 -1.89
CA ARG A 36 12.24 1.60 -0.86
C ARG A 36 11.31 1.09 0.23
N GLN A 37 11.72 1.27 1.48
CA GLN A 37 10.87 0.95 2.62
C GLN A 37 10.02 2.15 3.00
N ALA A 38 8.75 1.90 3.25
CA ALA A 38 7.82 2.94 3.66
C ALA A 38 7.99 3.23 5.14
N ASP A 39 7.98 4.51 5.51
CA ASP A 39 7.95 4.91 6.91
C ASP A 39 6.53 4.70 7.48
N TYR A 40 6.36 4.94 8.78
CA TYR A 40 5.07 4.75 9.43
C TYR A 40 3.95 5.54 8.78
N ALA A 41 4.20 6.80 8.50
CA ALA A 41 3.17 7.67 7.90
C ALA A 41 2.72 7.13 6.55
N THR A 42 3.64 6.65 5.74
CA THR A 42 3.34 6.08 4.44
C THR A 42 2.59 4.76 4.56
N LEU A 43 3.01 3.90 5.49
CA LEU A 43 2.31 2.63 5.74
C LEU A 43 0.87 2.87 6.16
N ILE A 44 0.64 3.85 7.02
CA ILE A 44 -0.70 4.21 7.47
C ILE A 44 -1.54 4.71 6.29
N LYS A 45 -0.96 5.54 5.41
CA LYS A 45 -1.66 6.00 4.21
C LYS A 45 -2.13 4.83 3.34
N PHE A 46 -1.25 3.86 3.10
CA PHE A 46 -1.61 2.69 2.30
C PHE A 46 -2.69 1.86 2.97
N ALA A 47 -2.53 1.58 4.26
CA ALA A 47 -3.48 0.77 5.00
C ALA A 47 -4.86 1.43 5.04
N ASP A 48 -4.91 2.73 5.30
CA ASP A 48 -6.16 3.49 5.33
C ASP A 48 -6.83 3.53 3.96
N TYR A 49 -6.03 3.75 2.91
CA TYR A 49 -6.56 3.81 1.54
C TYR A 49 -7.26 2.51 1.15
N PHE A 50 -6.66 1.37 1.51
CA PHE A 50 -7.20 0.06 1.17
C PHE A 50 -8.09 -0.52 2.27
N ASP A 51 -8.25 0.20 3.37
CA ASP A 51 -9.08 -0.23 4.52
C ASP A 51 -8.66 -1.61 5.03
N ILE A 52 -7.36 -1.77 5.27
CA ILE A 52 -6.77 -3.01 5.76
C ILE A 52 -5.81 -2.70 6.90
N SER A 53 -5.43 -3.74 7.66
CA SER A 53 -4.44 -3.58 8.72
C SER A 53 -3.04 -3.42 8.13
N ILE A 54 -2.14 -2.79 8.89
CA ILE A 54 -0.73 -2.70 8.52
C ILE A 54 -0.12 -4.10 8.50
N ASP A 55 -0.51 -4.97 9.41
CA ASP A 55 -0.02 -6.35 9.45
C ASP A 55 -0.35 -7.09 8.15
N TYR A 56 -1.56 -6.92 7.64
CA TYR A 56 -1.95 -7.53 6.37
C TYR A 56 -1.14 -6.94 5.21
N LEU A 57 -0.97 -5.61 5.20
CA LEU A 57 -0.16 -4.93 4.19
C LEU A 57 1.27 -5.47 4.16
N LEU A 58 1.85 -5.72 5.34
CA LEU A 58 3.21 -6.21 5.49
C LEU A 58 3.32 -7.73 5.39
N GLU A 59 2.24 -8.42 5.06
CA GLU A 59 2.20 -9.88 4.89
C GLU A 59 2.49 -10.64 6.19
N ARG A 60 2.17 -10.05 7.33
CA ARG A 60 2.34 -10.69 8.63
C ARG A 60 1.11 -11.48 9.05
N THR A 61 -0.01 -11.30 8.38
CA THR A 61 -1.25 -12.02 8.63
C THR A 61 -2.03 -12.16 7.33
N GLU A 62 -2.88 -13.17 7.25
CA GLU A 62 -3.81 -13.33 6.14
C GLU A 62 -5.15 -12.66 6.41
N ASN A 63 -5.35 -12.11 7.60
CA ASN A 63 -6.58 -11.42 7.97
C ASN A 63 -6.44 -9.91 7.72
N PRO A 64 -7.20 -9.34 6.79
CA PRO A 64 -7.09 -7.90 6.48
C PRO A 64 -7.70 -6.99 7.52
N LYS A 65 -8.45 -7.51 8.47
CA LYS A 65 -9.14 -6.67 9.46
C LYS A 65 -8.17 -5.86 10.29
N MET A 66 -8.53 -4.59 10.52
CA MET A 66 -7.75 -3.74 11.40
C MET A 66 -7.76 -4.32 12.80
N ASN A 67 -6.57 -4.41 13.38
CA ASN A 67 -6.39 -4.89 14.73
C ASN A 67 -6.52 -3.69 15.67
N LYS A 68 -7.48 -3.74 16.58
CA LYS A 68 -7.71 -2.64 17.53
C LYS A 68 -7.27 -3.02 18.93
#